data_e79aa2d278b2d2fd9cfe236214949eeb
#
_entry.id   e79aa2d278b2d2fd9cfe236214949eeb
#
_cell.length_a   1.000
_cell.length_b   1.000
_cell.length_c   1.000
_cell.angle_alpha   90.00
_cell.angle_beta   90.00
_cell.angle_gamma   90.00
#
_symmetry.space_group_name_H-M   'P 1'
#
loop_
_entity.id
_entity.type
_entity.pdbx_description
1 polymer ?
#
loop_
_entity_poly.entity_id
_entity_poly.type
_entity_poly.pdbx_seq_one_letter_code
_entity_poly.pdbx_strand_id
1 'polypeptide(L)'
;MQFGAALMQYLASNPKAGRSMPYILSKTLGKNLSSGNLAMLWGLLQNLPPDVQERAARVGFHPGPGLGEEIFQAILQHPEGIWVGEVDVEKWDHFQALETEDGRINLNVTEMKDWIQEIDPTVESEKLKEDREAYPFIMSSGRHMDYNANTQLRDPAWNTGKRACTAIMNPADAEKFGFNDGQMVKVTTEAGEEKIELEVTKSTRPGYIMIPHGFGLVYNGETYGANANRLAKNTHRDRIAGTPYHRYIPCRVEAV
;
A
#
# COMPACT_ATOMS: atom_id res chain seq x y z
N MET A 1 -24.64 -11.63 -21.35
CA MET A 1 -23.96 -11.05 -22.53
C MET A 1 -24.42 -9.64 -22.88
N GLN A 2 -25.73 -9.32 -22.92
CA GLN A 2 -26.21 -7.98 -23.32
C GLN A 2 -25.79 -6.83 -22.38
N PHE A 3 -25.79 -7.04 -21.05
CA PHE A 3 -25.41 -6.01 -20.07
C PHE A 3 -23.93 -5.61 -20.20
N GLY A 4 -23.03 -6.58 -20.36
CA GLY A 4 -21.59 -6.29 -20.50
C GLY A 4 -21.27 -5.47 -21.75
N ALA A 5 -21.89 -5.81 -22.90
CA ALA A 5 -21.71 -5.06 -24.13
C ALA A 5 -22.25 -3.62 -24.02
N ALA A 6 -23.44 -3.44 -23.44
CA ALA A 6 -24.03 -2.12 -23.21
C ALA A 6 -23.19 -1.26 -22.25
N LEU A 7 -22.64 -1.88 -21.21
CA LEU A 7 -21.75 -1.21 -20.24
C LEU A 7 -20.45 -0.76 -20.91
N MET A 8 -19.82 -1.63 -21.70
CA MET A 8 -18.60 -1.27 -22.45
C MET A 8 -18.84 -0.14 -23.45
N GLN A 9 -19.98 -0.17 -24.16
CA GLN A 9 -20.37 0.90 -25.07
C GLN A 9 -20.59 2.22 -24.33
N TYR A 10 -21.26 2.18 -23.16
CA TYR A 10 -21.46 3.38 -22.32
C TYR A 10 -20.12 3.96 -21.86
N LEU A 11 -19.18 3.15 -21.47
CA LEU A 11 -17.85 3.59 -21.01
C LEU A 11 -17.00 4.16 -22.13
N ALA A 12 -17.04 3.56 -23.32
CA ALA A 12 -16.37 4.10 -24.48
C ALA A 12 -16.86 5.50 -24.84
N SER A 13 -18.18 5.74 -24.63
CA SER A 13 -18.80 7.06 -24.85
C SER A 13 -18.60 8.05 -23.71
N ASN A 14 -18.22 7.56 -22.51
CA ASN A 14 -18.10 8.37 -21.28
C ASN A 14 -16.82 8.02 -20.52
N PRO A 15 -15.63 8.47 -20.96
CA PRO A 15 -14.36 8.11 -20.33
C PRO A 15 -14.26 8.43 -18.83
N LYS A 16 -14.96 9.49 -18.38
CA LYS A 16 -15.02 9.85 -16.95
C LYS A 16 -15.78 8.82 -16.11
N ALA A 17 -16.70 8.08 -16.71
CA ALA A 17 -17.45 7.03 -16.03
C ALA A 17 -16.57 5.80 -15.71
N GLY A 18 -15.44 5.63 -16.38
CA GLY A 18 -14.45 4.58 -16.08
C GLY A 18 -13.98 4.59 -14.62
N ARG A 19 -13.91 5.77 -13.99
CA ARG A 19 -13.56 5.91 -12.57
C ARG A 19 -14.61 5.28 -11.63
N SER A 20 -15.86 5.18 -12.06
CA SER A 20 -16.95 4.57 -11.30
C SER A 20 -17.14 3.08 -11.60
N MET A 21 -16.38 2.53 -12.55
CA MET A 21 -16.51 1.13 -12.98
C MET A 21 -16.39 0.15 -11.80
N PRO A 22 -15.40 0.26 -10.90
CA PRO A 22 -15.29 -0.65 -9.77
C PRO A 22 -16.56 -0.70 -8.93
N TYR A 23 -17.13 0.46 -8.67
CA TYR A 23 -18.38 0.56 -7.91
C TYR A 23 -19.57 -0.06 -8.67
N ILE A 24 -19.70 0.24 -9.96
CA ILE A 24 -20.78 -0.31 -10.81
C ILE A 24 -20.70 -1.83 -10.85
N LEU A 25 -19.53 -2.39 -11.14
CA LEU A 25 -19.31 -3.84 -11.17
C LEU A 25 -19.61 -4.49 -9.82
N SER A 26 -19.15 -3.91 -8.72
CA SER A 26 -19.41 -4.41 -7.37
C SER A 26 -20.92 -4.41 -7.05
N LYS A 27 -21.67 -3.38 -7.47
CA LYS A 27 -23.11 -3.25 -7.19
C LYS A 27 -24.01 -4.00 -8.16
N THR A 28 -23.51 -4.44 -9.29
CA THR A 28 -24.24 -5.21 -10.30
C THR A 28 -23.86 -6.68 -10.28
N LEU A 29 -22.76 -7.04 -10.93
CA LEU A 29 -22.26 -8.42 -11.00
C LEU A 29 -21.85 -8.96 -9.62
N GLY A 30 -21.27 -8.12 -8.80
CA GLY A 30 -20.78 -8.50 -7.47
C GLY A 30 -21.86 -8.94 -6.49
N LYS A 31 -23.15 -8.64 -6.75
CA LYS A 31 -24.26 -9.10 -5.91
C LYS A 31 -24.45 -10.62 -5.92
N ASN A 32 -24.02 -11.26 -6.98
CA ASN A 32 -24.15 -12.71 -7.17
C ASN A 32 -22.85 -13.47 -6.86
N LEU A 33 -21.82 -12.76 -6.39
CA LEU A 33 -20.55 -13.32 -6.02
C LEU A 33 -20.38 -13.31 -4.50
N SER A 34 -19.52 -14.15 -3.96
CA SER A 34 -19.21 -14.22 -2.52
C SER A 34 -18.63 -12.90 -1.98
N SER A 35 -18.05 -12.08 -2.83
CA SER A 35 -17.62 -10.72 -2.54
C SER A 35 -17.82 -9.81 -3.75
N GLY A 36 -18.34 -8.59 -3.52
CA GLY A 36 -18.50 -7.59 -4.58
C GLY A 36 -17.18 -7.22 -5.30
N ASN A 37 -16.05 -7.36 -4.61
CA ASN A 37 -14.74 -7.09 -5.18
C ASN A 37 -14.33 -8.09 -6.28
N LEU A 38 -14.86 -9.30 -6.25
CA LEU A 38 -14.62 -10.29 -7.30
C LEU A 38 -15.13 -9.84 -8.68
N ALA A 39 -16.12 -8.98 -8.72
CA ALA A 39 -16.60 -8.42 -9.98
C ALA A 39 -15.55 -7.51 -10.66
N MET A 40 -14.69 -6.87 -9.88
CA MET A 40 -13.56 -6.11 -10.43
C MET A 40 -12.50 -7.02 -11.03
N LEU A 41 -12.17 -8.11 -10.33
CA LEU A 41 -11.24 -9.13 -10.84
C LEU A 41 -11.78 -9.72 -12.15
N TRP A 42 -13.07 -10.07 -12.17
CA TRP A 42 -13.72 -10.53 -13.41
C TRP A 42 -13.53 -9.52 -14.54
N GLY A 43 -13.79 -8.24 -14.30
CA GLY A 43 -13.64 -7.18 -15.31
C GLY A 43 -12.21 -7.03 -15.82
N LEU A 44 -11.21 -7.15 -14.97
CA LEU A 44 -9.80 -7.11 -15.36
C LEU A 44 -9.42 -8.29 -16.25
N LEU A 45 -9.92 -9.47 -15.93
CA LEU A 45 -9.65 -10.70 -16.70
C LEU A 45 -10.28 -10.71 -18.10
N GLN A 46 -11.31 -9.87 -18.37
CA GLN A 46 -11.90 -9.77 -19.71
C GLN A 46 -10.99 -9.08 -20.73
N ASN A 47 -9.93 -8.42 -20.30
CA ASN A 47 -9.01 -7.69 -21.17
C ASN A 47 -7.55 -7.98 -20.80
N LEU A 48 -7.20 -9.27 -20.85
CA LEU A 48 -5.83 -9.70 -20.56
C LEU A 48 -4.87 -9.27 -21.68
N PRO A 49 -3.67 -8.79 -21.35
CA PRO A 49 -2.61 -8.52 -22.32
C PRO A 49 -2.25 -9.78 -23.13
N PRO A 50 -1.84 -9.63 -24.42
CA PRO A 50 -1.55 -10.77 -25.29
C PRO A 50 -0.51 -11.73 -24.71
N ASP A 51 0.53 -11.23 -24.06
CA ASP A 51 1.56 -12.03 -23.42
C ASP A 51 1.02 -12.87 -22.25
N VAL A 52 0.05 -12.36 -21.51
CA VAL A 52 -0.64 -13.10 -20.43
C VAL A 52 -1.54 -14.18 -21.03
N GLN A 53 -2.25 -13.88 -22.13
CA GLN A 53 -3.07 -14.86 -22.85
C GLN A 53 -2.23 -16.01 -23.36
N GLU A 54 -1.06 -15.71 -23.95
CA GLU A 54 -0.14 -16.73 -24.46
C GLU A 54 0.41 -17.61 -23.33
N ARG A 55 0.80 -17.01 -22.20
CA ARG A 55 1.28 -17.77 -21.03
C ARG A 55 0.21 -18.67 -20.45
N ALA A 56 -1.01 -18.16 -20.30
CA ALA A 56 -2.13 -18.96 -19.84
C ALA A 56 -2.44 -20.15 -20.76
N ALA A 57 -2.36 -19.94 -22.08
CA ALA A 57 -2.54 -21.01 -23.05
C ALA A 57 -1.46 -22.12 -22.94
N ARG A 58 -0.22 -21.76 -22.63
CA ARG A 58 0.88 -22.73 -22.43
C ARG A 58 0.67 -23.64 -21.21
N VAL A 59 -0.09 -23.21 -20.22
CA VAL A 59 -0.38 -23.99 -19.01
C VAL A 59 -1.76 -24.64 -19.04
N GLY A 60 -2.45 -24.61 -20.19
CA GLY A 60 -3.65 -25.40 -20.42
C GLY A 60 -4.96 -24.63 -20.46
N PHE A 61 -4.96 -23.30 -20.33
CA PHE A 61 -6.17 -22.50 -20.55
C PHE A 61 -6.47 -22.34 -22.05
N HIS A 62 -7.74 -22.23 -22.41
CA HIS A 62 -8.16 -22.15 -23.80
C HIS A 62 -8.09 -20.70 -24.31
N PRO A 63 -7.25 -20.40 -25.31
CA PRO A 63 -7.15 -19.06 -25.87
C PRO A 63 -8.45 -18.65 -26.58
N GLY A 64 -8.79 -17.37 -26.49
CA GLY A 64 -9.97 -16.81 -27.12
C GLY A 64 -10.85 -15.97 -26.22
N PRO A 65 -12.04 -15.58 -26.68
CA PRO A 65 -12.92 -14.65 -25.93
C PRO A 65 -13.39 -15.15 -24.57
N GLY A 66 -13.31 -16.46 -24.31
CA GLY A 66 -13.69 -17.10 -23.06
C GLY A 66 -12.57 -17.23 -22.03
N LEU A 67 -11.34 -16.91 -22.37
CA LEU A 67 -10.17 -17.12 -21.51
C LEU A 67 -10.31 -16.42 -20.16
N GLY A 68 -10.75 -15.17 -20.16
CA GLY A 68 -10.92 -14.40 -18.92
C GLY A 68 -11.96 -15.00 -17.98
N GLU A 69 -13.04 -15.53 -18.53
CA GLU A 69 -14.06 -16.26 -17.77
C GLU A 69 -13.51 -17.58 -17.23
N GLU A 70 -12.79 -18.35 -18.02
CA GLU A 70 -12.19 -19.61 -17.62
C GLU A 70 -11.21 -19.42 -16.44
N ILE A 71 -10.33 -18.43 -16.55
CA ILE A 71 -9.40 -18.06 -15.45
C ILE A 71 -10.18 -17.61 -14.22
N PHE A 72 -11.22 -16.79 -14.39
CA PHE A 72 -12.02 -16.33 -13.26
C PHE A 72 -12.69 -17.48 -12.53
N GLN A 73 -13.29 -18.43 -13.24
CA GLN A 73 -13.91 -19.61 -12.62
C GLN A 73 -12.87 -20.49 -11.92
N ALA A 74 -11.69 -20.66 -12.49
CA ALA A 74 -10.59 -21.37 -11.85
C ALA A 74 -10.17 -20.71 -10.53
N ILE A 75 -10.05 -19.36 -10.49
CA ILE A 75 -9.75 -18.62 -9.26
C ILE A 75 -10.83 -18.80 -8.19
N LEU A 76 -12.10 -18.82 -8.59
CA LEU A 76 -13.21 -19.04 -7.63
C LEU A 76 -13.19 -20.44 -7.00
N GLN A 77 -12.71 -21.43 -7.74
CA GLN A 77 -12.60 -22.81 -7.26
C GLN A 77 -11.32 -23.07 -6.44
N HIS A 78 -10.30 -22.23 -6.62
CA HIS A 78 -8.98 -22.36 -6.03
C HIS A 78 -8.58 -21.08 -5.26
N PRO A 79 -9.17 -20.83 -4.06
CA PRO A 79 -8.85 -19.64 -3.26
C PRO A 79 -7.38 -19.57 -2.81
N GLU A 80 -6.67 -20.70 -2.83
CA GLU A 80 -5.22 -20.81 -2.61
C GLU A 80 -4.39 -20.24 -3.76
N GLY A 81 -5.00 -20.03 -4.92
CA GLY A 81 -4.36 -19.52 -6.13
C GLY A 81 -4.28 -20.53 -7.26
N ILE A 82 -4.12 -20.03 -8.48
CA ILE A 82 -3.95 -20.84 -9.70
C ILE A 82 -2.66 -20.45 -10.40
N TRP A 83 -2.09 -21.41 -11.09
CA TRP A 83 -0.92 -21.19 -11.95
C TRP A 83 -1.37 -20.71 -13.32
N VAL A 84 -0.94 -19.52 -13.73
CA VAL A 84 -1.28 -18.92 -15.02
C VAL A 84 -0.07 -18.77 -15.97
N GLY A 85 1.07 -19.32 -15.59
CA GLY A 85 2.29 -19.37 -16.41
C GLY A 85 3.49 -18.67 -15.80
N GLU A 86 4.63 -18.86 -16.42
CA GLU A 86 5.91 -18.24 -16.04
C GLU A 86 6.19 -16.99 -16.87
N VAL A 87 6.88 -16.05 -16.26
CA VAL A 87 7.53 -14.93 -16.94
C VAL A 87 9.01 -15.28 -17.03
N ASP A 88 9.51 -15.49 -18.23
CA ASP A 88 10.94 -15.60 -18.48
C ASP A 88 11.55 -14.19 -18.44
N VAL A 89 12.03 -13.79 -17.27
CA VAL A 89 12.54 -12.45 -17.03
C VAL A 89 13.80 -12.17 -17.87
N GLU A 90 14.57 -13.17 -18.20
CA GLU A 90 15.79 -13.02 -19.00
C GLU A 90 15.53 -12.86 -20.49
N LYS A 91 14.43 -13.46 -20.98
CA LYS A 91 14.01 -13.35 -22.39
C LYS A 91 13.12 -12.14 -22.66
N TRP A 92 12.57 -11.55 -21.60
CA TRP A 92 11.70 -10.40 -21.76
C TRP A 92 12.52 -9.13 -22.05
N ASP A 93 12.22 -8.50 -23.17
CA ASP A 93 12.80 -7.20 -23.48
C ASP A 93 12.10 -6.11 -22.67
N HIS A 94 12.71 -5.75 -21.55
CA HIS A 94 12.20 -4.73 -20.64
C HIS A 94 12.07 -3.34 -21.27
N PHE A 95 12.80 -3.08 -22.37
CA PHE A 95 12.71 -1.81 -23.09
C PHE A 95 11.37 -1.66 -23.83
N GLN A 96 10.67 -2.75 -24.12
CA GLN A 96 9.32 -2.70 -24.69
C GLN A 96 8.30 -2.10 -23.71
N ALA A 97 8.61 -2.02 -22.42
CA ALA A 97 7.75 -1.38 -21.42
C ALA A 97 7.94 0.15 -21.36
N LEU A 98 8.89 0.71 -22.11
CA LEU A 98 9.08 2.15 -22.18
C LEU A 98 8.02 2.79 -23.09
N GLU A 99 7.19 3.65 -22.51
CA GLU A 99 6.14 4.39 -23.22
C GLU A 99 6.60 5.77 -23.72
N THR A 100 7.91 6.04 -23.66
CA THR A 100 8.50 7.28 -24.20
C THR A 100 8.55 7.24 -25.72
N GLU A 101 8.29 8.36 -26.40
CA GLU A 101 8.26 8.44 -27.86
C GLU A 101 9.58 7.98 -28.54
N ASP A 102 10.72 8.22 -27.88
CA ASP A 102 12.04 7.84 -28.37
C ASP A 102 12.55 6.50 -27.81
N GLY A 103 11.75 5.79 -27.01
CA GLY A 103 12.13 4.53 -26.36
C GLY A 103 13.30 4.64 -25.38
N ARG A 104 13.58 5.84 -24.85
CA ARG A 104 14.69 6.08 -23.94
C ARG A 104 14.22 6.47 -22.53
N ILE A 105 15.02 6.10 -21.55
CA ILE A 105 14.79 6.53 -20.16
C ILE A 105 15.30 7.97 -20.01
N ASN A 106 14.39 8.91 -19.76
CA ASN A 106 14.77 10.29 -19.48
C ASN A 106 15.12 10.43 -17.99
N LEU A 107 16.41 10.56 -17.69
CA LEU A 107 16.90 10.80 -16.32
C LEU A 107 16.90 12.29 -15.95
N ASN A 108 16.65 13.18 -16.91
CA ASN A 108 16.65 14.62 -16.72
C ASN A 108 15.22 15.14 -16.59
N VAL A 109 14.56 14.85 -15.48
CA VAL A 109 13.20 15.28 -15.20
C VAL A 109 13.23 16.74 -14.73
N THR A 110 12.78 17.64 -15.59
CA THR A 110 12.84 19.11 -15.36
C THR A 110 12.09 19.51 -14.09
N GLU A 111 10.93 18.96 -13.88
CA GLU A 111 10.08 19.23 -12.70
C GLU A 111 10.79 18.85 -11.39
N MET A 112 11.60 17.79 -11.40
CA MET A 112 12.39 17.40 -10.22
C MET A 112 13.58 18.33 -9.96
N LYS A 113 14.16 18.93 -11.00
CA LYS A 113 15.23 19.93 -10.84
C LYS A 113 14.73 21.15 -10.10
N ASP A 114 13.57 21.67 -10.49
CA ASP A 114 12.97 22.84 -9.86
C ASP A 114 12.70 22.56 -8.37
N TRP A 115 12.21 21.36 -8.03
CA TRP A 115 11.99 21.00 -6.63
C TRP A 115 13.27 20.87 -5.82
N ILE A 116 14.34 20.34 -6.41
CA ILE A 116 15.66 20.28 -5.74
C ILE A 116 16.15 21.69 -5.42
N GLN A 117 15.92 22.64 -6.32
CA GLN A 117 16.30 24.06 -6.11
C GLN A 117 15.45 24.75 -5.04
N GLU A 118 14.22 24.30 -4.81
CA GLU A 118 13.33 24.79 -3.73
C GLU A 118 13.79 24.32 -2.34
N ILE A 119 14.67 23.33 -2.22
CA ILE A 119 15.11 22.80 -0.93
C ILE A 119 16.08 23.81 -0.29
N ASP A 120 15.63 24.46 0.78
CA ASP A 120 16.46 25.29 1.63
C ASP A 120 16.79 24.56 2.94
N PRO A 121 18.04 24.12 3.14
CA PRO A 121 18.43 23.40 4.37
C PRO A 121 18.22 24.21 5.65
N THR A 122 18.27 25.55 5.58
CA THR A 122 18.04 26.42 6.73
C THR A 122 16.58 26.37 7.14
N VAL A 123 15.68 26.58 6.18
CA VAL A 123 14.22 26.53 6.41
C VAL A 123 13.80 25.15 6.94
N GLU A 124 14.32 24.07 6.34
CA GLU A 124 14.02 22.70 6.80
C GLU A 124 14.58 22.47 8.23
N SER A 125 15.76 22.97 8.54
CA SER A 125 16.35 22.86 9.88
C SER A 125 15.58 23.65 10.95
N GLU A 126 15.01 24.79 10.60
CA GLU A 126 14.18 25.59 11.50
C GLU A 126 12.84 24.91 11.79
N LYS A 127 12.15 24.44 10.76
CA LYS A 127 10.94 23.63 10.92
C LYS A 127 11.16 22.41 11.84
N LEU A 128 12.28 21.73 11.67
CA LEU A 128 12.68 20.64 12.54
C LEU A 128 12.82 21.01 14.02
N LYS A 129 13.25 22.24 14.32
CA LYS A 129 13.40 22.74 15.69
C LYS A 129 12.04 23.10 16.29
N GLU A 130 11.21 23.79 15.54
CA GLU A 130 9.86 24.18 15.99
C GLU A 130 8.99 22.95 16.29
N ASP A 131 9.01 21.96 15.43
CA ASP A 131 8.24 20.73 15.61
C ASP A 131 8.70 19.92 16.83
N ARG A 132 9.97 20.00 17.24
CA ARG A 132 10.51 19.22 18.37
C ARG A 132 10.02 19.63 19.75
N GLU A 133 9.53 20.82 19.92
CA GLU A 133 8.95 21.23 21.20
C GLU A 133 7.61 20.56 21.44
N ALA A 134 6.73 20.54 20.42
CA ALA A 134 5.43 19.88 20.49
C ALA A 134 5.50 18.37 20.20
N TYR A 135 6.45 17.95 19.36
CA TYR A 135 6.63 16.59 18.86
C TYR A 135 8.09 16.16 18.97
N PRO A 136 8.53 15.66 20.15
CA PRO A 136 9.94 15.37 20.41
C PRO A 136 10.52 14.23 19.57
N PHE A 137 9.70 13.48 18.88
CA PHE A 137 10.10 12.35 18.04
C PHE A 137 9.72 12.54 16.58
N ILE A 138 10.45 11.87 15.72
CA ILE A 138 10.09 11.68 14.32
C ILE A 138 9.64 10.24 14.13
N MET A 139 8.39 10.08 13.72
CA MET A 139 7.87 8.78 13.31
C MET A 139 8.27 8.48 11.87
N SER A 140 8.75 7.26 11.65
CA SER A 140 8.92 6.67 10.34
C SER A 140 8.01 5.46 10.23
N SER A 141 7.17 5.40 9.20
CA SER A 141 6.43 4.18 8.91
C SER A 141 7.36 3.20 8.21
N GLY A 142 7.77 2.18 8.95
CA GLY A 142 8.65 1.13 8.49
C GLY A 142 7.91 -0.10 7.99
N ARG A 143 8.68 -1.15 7.76
CA ARG A 143 8.18 -2.49 7.46
C ARG A 143 8.84 -3.47 8.41
N HIS A 144 8.07 -4.41 8.90
CA HIS A 144 8.63 -5.53 9.62
C HIS A 144 9.38 -6.43 8.63
N MET A 145 10.57 -6.90 8.98
CA MET A 145 11.38 -7.72 8.06
C MET A 145 10.69 -9.05 7.70
N ASP A 146 10.04 -9.68 8.68
CA ASP A 146 9.39 -11.00 8.51
C ASP A 146 7.95 -10.87 7.99
N TYR A 147 7.33 -9.69 8.10
CA TYR A 147 5.92 -9.46 7.78
C TYR A 147 5.81 -8.21 6.91
N ASN A 148 5.88 -8.38 5.61
CA ASN A 148 5.93 -7.27 4.66
C ASN A 148 4.79 -7.34 3.65
N ALA A 149 3.56 -7.17 4.15
CA ALA A 149 2.40 -7.09 3.28
C ALA A 149 1.52 -5.91 3.69
N ASN A 150 1.33 -4.95 2.80
CA ASN A 150 0.76 -3.63 3.08
C ASN A 150 -0.58 -3.61 3.83
N THR A 151 -1.45 -4.59 3.62
CA THR A 151 -2.79 -4.63 4.23
C THR A 151 -3.22 -6.02 4.66
N GLN A 152 -2.34 -6.99 4.61
CA GLN A 152 -2.66 -8.40 4.85
C GLN A 152 -2.42 -8.83 6.30
N LEU A 153 -1.84 -7.97 7.13
CA LEU A 153 -1.45 -8.29 8.51
C LEU A 153 -2.55 -7.96 9.54
N ARG A 154 -3.80 -7.93 9.12
CA ARG A 154 -4.95 -7.63 9.98
C ARG A 154 -5.37 -8.81 10.88
N ASP A 155 -4.99 -10.03 10.53
CA ASP A 155 -5.25 -11.22 11.34
C ASP A 155 -4.00 -11.54 12.19
N PRO A 156 -4.09 -11.48 13.55
CA PRO A 156 -2.96 -11.78 14.42
C PRO A 156 -2.44 -13.21 14.26
N ALA A 157 -3.27 -14.15 13.82
CA ALA A 157 -2.85 -15.53 13.59
C ALA A 157 -1.75 -15.66 12.52
N TRP A 158 -1.71 -14.73 11.57
CA TRP A 158 -0.67 -14.71 10.53
C TRP A 158 0.70 -14.30 11.06
N ASN A 159 0.76 -13.66 12.22
CA ASN A 159 2.01 -13.22 12.84
C ASN A 159 2.67 -14.31 13.72
N THR A 160 2.06 -15.49 13.81
CA THR A 160 2.62 -16.67 14.51
C THR A 160 3.13 -16.40 15.94
N GLY A 161 2.40 -15.56 16.69
CA GLY A 161 2.73 -15.21 18.08
C GLY A 161 3.89 -14.23 18.27
N LYS A 162 4.43 -13.64 17.20
CA LYS A 162 5.47 -12.61 17.30
C LYS A 162 4.87 -11.22 17.50
N ARG A 163 5.60 -10.33 18.16
CA ARG A 163 5.30 -8.90 18.31
C ARG A 163 5.48 -8.23 16.95
N ALA A 164 4.44 -8.18 16.14
CA ALA A 164 4.56 -7.72 14.76
C ALA A 164 4.17 -6.25 14.54
N CYS A 165 3.32 -5.69 15.42
CA CYS A 165 2.90 -4.29 15.34
C CYS A 165 3.25 -3.56 16.63
N THR A 166 4.47 -3.04 16.71
CA THR A 166 5.00 -2.30 17.84
C THR A 166 5.52 -0.93 17.40
N ALA A 167 5.51 0.04 18.31
CA ALA A 167 6.26 1.28 18.16
C ALA A 167 7.69 1.05 18.65
N ILE A 168 8.64 0.99 17.75
CA ILE A 168 10.04 0.75 18.07
C ILE A 168 10.69 2.05 18.52
N MET A 169 11.25 2.04 19.75
CA MET A 169 11.92 3.17 20.39
C MET A 169 13.33 2.78 20.83
N ASN A 170 14.27 3.74 20.74
CA ASN A 170 15.62 3.55 21.23
C ASN A 170 15.64 3.49 22.78
N PRO A 171 16.46 2.61 23.41
CA PRO A 171 16.56 2.53 24.88
C PRO A 171 16.91 3.84 25.55
N ALA A 172 17.74 4.69 24.94
CA ALA A 172 18.09 6.00 25.50
C ALA A 172 16.89 6.94 25.60
N ASP A 173 15.96 6.87 24.64
CA ASP A 173 14.72 7.65 24.69
C ASP A 173 13.74 7.05 25.71
N ALA A 174 13.63 5.74 25.76
CA ALA A 174 12.77 5.06 26.72
C ALA A 174 13.20 5.40 28.15
N GLU A 175 14.49 5.37 28.46
CA GLU A 175 15.04 5.80 29.76
C GLU A 175 14.76 7.28 30.05
N LYS A 176 15.05 8.15 29.08
CA LYS A 176 14.86 9.61 29.22
C LYS A 176 13.41 10.00 29.50
N PHE A 177 12.45 9.33 28.89
CA PHE A 177 11.03 9.64 28.99
C PHE A 177 10.26 8.72 29.94
N GLY A 178 10.93 7.76 30.58
CA GLY A 178 10.35 6.87 31.58
C GLY A 178 9.43 5.79 31.01
N PHE A 179 9.69 5.31 29.80
CA PHE A 179 8.93 4.24 29.17
C PHE A 179 9.58 2.86 29.38
N ASN A 180 8.74 1.84 29.41
CA ASN A 180 9.16 0.44 29.52
C ASN A 180 8.82 -0.38 28.27
N ASP A 181 9.60 -1.39 28.00
CA ASP A 181 9.30 -2.36 26.95
C ASP A 181 7.97 -3.07 27.22
N GLY A 182 7.15 -3.29 26.21
CA GLY A 182 5.82 -3.89 26.31
C GLY A 182 4.71 -2.95 26.82
N GLN A 183 5.04 -1.72 27.20
CA GLN A 183 4.06 -0.74 27.67
C GLN A 183 3.16 -0.29 26.52
N MET A 184 1.85 -0.15 26.79
CA MET A 184 0.95 0.53 25.86
C MET A 184 1.20 2.03 25.89
N VAL A 185 1.42 2.60 24.70
CA VAL A 185 1.62 4.04 24.53
C VAL A 185 0.64 4.60 23.51
N LYS A 186 0.39 5.88 23.60
CA LYS A 186 -0.33 6.66 22.61
C LYS A 186 0.67 7.46 21.80
N VAL A 187 0.68 7.26 20.50
CA VAL A 187 1.45 8.06 19.56
C VAL A 187 0.50 9.08 18.93
N THR A 188 0.84 10.35 19.06
CA THR A 188 0.04 11.48 18.55
C THR A 188 0.86 12.27 17.54
N THR A 189 0.24 12.58 16.41
CA THR A 189 0.76 13.46 15.35
C THR A 189 -0.24 14.59 15.10
N GLU A 190 0.10 15.48 14.21
CA GLU A 190 -0.85 16.51 13.73
C GLU A 190 -2.07 15.93 12.98
N ALA A 191 -1.95 14.71 12.43
CA ALA A 191 -3.01 14.05 11.66
C ALA A 191 -3.97 13.24 12.54
N GLY A 192 -3.50 12.71 13.67
CA GLY A 192 -4.29 11.87 14.55
C GLY A 192 -3.50 11.17 15.62
N GLU A 193 -4.12 10.19 16.25
CA GLU A 193 -3.51 9.39 17.31
C GLU A 193 -3.81 7.91 17.17
N GLU A 194 -2.89 7.07 17.62
CA GLU A 194 -3.03 5.61 17.68
C GLU A 194 -2.42 5.07 18.97
N LYS A 195 -3.03 4.02 19.51
CA LYS A 195 -2.49 3.26 20.65
C LYS A 195 -1.73 2.05 20.15
N ILE A 196 -0.54 1.83 20.69
CA ILE A 196 0.35 0.78 20.23
C ILE A 196 1.26 0.31 21.34
N GLU A 197 1.63 -0.96 21.34
CA GLU A 197 2.64 -1.50 22.24
C GLU A 197 4.03 -0.96 21.90
N LEU A 198 4.78 -0.56 22.91
CA LEU A 198 6.15 -0.07 22.77
C LEU A 198 7.13 -1.24 22.75
N GLU A 199 8.06 -1.21 21.81
CA GLU A 199 9.19 -2.12 21.74
C GLU A 199 10.49 -1.34 21.89
N VAL A 200 11.22 -1.60 22.98
CA VAL A 200 12.46 -0.89 23.30
C VAL A 200 13.66 -1.67 22.76
N THR A 201 14.26 -1.17 21.67
CA THR A 201 15.39 -1.83 21.01
C THR A 201 16.33 -0.83 20.34
N LYS A 202 17.59 -1.25 20.13
CA LYS A 202 18.62 -0.44 19.46
C LYS A 202 18.48 -0.41 17.92
N SER A 203 17.42 -0.99 17.37
CA SER A 203 17.19 -1.03 15.91
C SER A 203 16.80 0.33 15.32
N THR A 204 16.42 1.30 16.16
CA THR A 204 16.20 2.69 15.74
C THR A 204 17.14 3.68 16.47
N ARG A 205 17.35 4.85 15.88
CA ARG A 205 18.17 5.92 16.48
C ARG A 205 17.39 6.69 17.53
N PRO A 206 18.07 7.30 18.51
CA PRO A 206 17.43 8.24 19.44
C PRO A 206 16.70 9.36 18.69
N GLY A 207 15.53 9.74 19.21
CA GLY A 207 14.65 10.74 18.62
C GLY A 207 13.77 10.22 17.50
N TYR A 208 13.80 8.91 17.19
CA TYR A 208 12.98 8.28 16.15
C TYR A 208 12.10 7.17 16.71
N ILE A 209 10.86 7.14 16.20
CA ILE A 209 9.89 6.05 16.43
C ILE A 209 9.61 5.37 15.10
N MET A 210 9.72 4.04 15.05
CA MET A 210 9.33 3.28 13.87
C MET A 210 8.03 2.52 14.15
N ILE A 211 7.02 2.73 13.31
CA ILE A 211 5.73 2.01 13.36
C ILE A 211 5.54 1.29 12.04
N PRO A 212 5.39 -0.05 12.01
CA PRO A 212 5.17 -0.78 10.77
C PRO A 212 3.78 -0.46 10.20
N HIS A 213 3.68 -0.35 8.88
CA HIS A 213 2.39 -0.24 8.19
C HIS A 213 1.85 -1.63 7.81
N GLY A 214 0.57 -1.68 7.45
CA GLY A 214 -0.12 -2.93 7.09
C GLY A 214 -1.02 -3.48 8.20
N PHE A 215 -1.11 -2.80 9.33
CA PHE A 215 -1.91 -3.15 10.51
C PHE A 215 -3.08 -2.19 10.72
N GLY A 216 -3.87 -2.42 11.76
CA GLY A 216 -4.92 -1.51 12.20
C GLY A 216 -6.17 -1.48 11.33
N LEU A 217 -6.43 -2.55 10.55
CA LEU A 217 -7.66 -2.75 9.81
C LEU A 217 -8.59 -3.69 10.56
N VAL A 218 -9.90 -3.47 10.43
CA VAL A 218 -10.92 -4.35 11.01
C VAL A 218 -10.92 -5.69 10.29
N TYR A 219 -10.84 -6.76 11.06
CA TYR A 219 -10.98 -8.14 10.63
C TYR A 219 -11.81 -8.93 11.65
N ASN A 220 -12.86 -9.58 11.20
CA ASN A 220 -13.82 -10.30 12.07
C ASN A 220 -14.38 -9.45 13.24
N GLY A 221 -14.58 -8.14 13.02
CA GLY A 221 -15.09 -7.21 14.02
C GLY A 221 -14.04 -6.65 14.99
N GLU A 222 -12.80 -7.09 14.92
CA GLU A 222 -11.70 -6.67 15.78
C GLU A 222 -10.63 -5.94 14.98
N THR A 223 -9.82 -5.12 15.65
CA THR A 223 -8.68 -4.40 15.06
C THR A 223 -7.40 -4.86 15.73
N TYR A 224 -6.44 -5.34 14.93
CA TYR A 224 -5.12 -5.71 15.40
C TYR A 224 -4.08 -4.68 14.99
N GLY A 225 -3.35 -4.18 15.98
CA GLY A 225 -2.28 -3.20 15.80
C GLY A 225 -2.80 -1.79 15.47
N ALA A 226 -1.86 -0.90 15.16
CA ALA A 226 -2.13 0.50 14.85
C ALA A 226 -2.10 0.76 13.34
N ASN A 227 -2.95 1.68 12.88
CA ASN A 227 -2.97 2.10 11.50
C ASN A 227 -2.07 3.32 11.27
N ALA A 228 -0.85 3.10 10.79
CA ALA A 228 0.12 4.17 10.53
C ALA A 228 -0.41 5.25 9.56
N ASN A 229 -1.37 4.93 8.69
CA ASN A 229 -1.97 5.92 7.79
C ASN A 229 -2.83 6.97 8.51
N ARG A 230 -3.34 6.66 9.70
CA ARG A 230 -4.08 7.65 10.52
C ARG A 230 -3.17 8.68 11.17
N LEU A 231 -1.88 8.36 11.24
CA LEU A 231 -0.84 9.25 11.77
C LEU A 231 -0.21 10.14 10.69
N ALA A 232 -0.56 9.96 9.43
CA ALA A 232 0.00 10.70 8.30
C ALA A 232 -1.04 11.65 7.68
N LYS A 233 -0.62 12.88 7.37
CA LYS A 233 -1.46 13.82 6.63
C LYS A 233 -1.60 13.38 5.17
N ASN A 234 -2.81 13.42 4.63
CA ASN A 234 -3.06 13.15 3.20
C ASN A 234 -2.56 14.27 2.27
N THR A 235 -2.28 15.45 2.80
CA THR A 235 -1.71 16.60 2.07
C THR A 235 -0.20 16.55 1.98
N HIS A 236 0.48 15.80 2.88
CA HIS A 236 1.93 15.67 2.92
C HIS A 236 2.37 14.48 2.05
N ARG A 237 2.52 14.75 0.76
CA ARG A 237 2.81 13.73 -0.26
C ARG A 237 3.70 14.30 -1.37
N ASP A 238 4.39 13.44 -2.09
CA ASP A 238 5.15 13.86 -3.26
C ASP A 238 4.21 14.40 -4.37
N ARG A 239 4.74 15.30 -5.18
CA ARG A 239 3.97 16.06 -6.17
C ARG A 239 3.67 15.27 -7.45
N ILE A 240 4.42 14.19 -7.72
CA ILE A 240 4.26 13.38 -8.94
C ILE A 240 3.33 12.20 -8.70
N ALA A 241 3.76 11.25 -7.86
CA ALA A 241 3.03 10.02 -7.62
C ALA A 241 1.96 10.15 -6.53
N GLY A 242 1.97 11.25 -5.76
CA GLY A 242 1.08 11.45 -4.63
C GLY A 242 1.37 10.51 -3.45
N THR A 243 2.56 9.93 -3.39
CA THR A 243 2.96 9.02 -2.31
C THR A 243 3.09 9.77 -1.00
N PRO A 244 2.40 9.37 0.08
CA PRO A 244 2.51 10.04 1.38
C PRO A 244 3.93 9.96 1.95
N TYR A 245 4.37 11.02 2.60
CA TYR A 245 5.68 11.06 3.27
C TYR A 245 5.61 10.37 4.64
N HIS A 246 5.59 9.04 4.62
CA HIS A 246 5.52 8.22 5.83
C HIS A 246 6.84 8.08 6.60
N ARG A 247 7.92 8.70 6.15
CA ARG A 247 9.25 8.53 6.75
C ARG A 247 9.70 9.72 7.59
N TYR A 248 8.89 10.75 7.64
CA TYR A 248 9.18 11.95 8.39
C TYR A 248 7.88 12.58 8.92
N ILE A 249 7.44 12.11 10.07
CA ILE A 249 6.20 12.57 10.70
C ILE A 249 6.52 12.96 12.13
N PRO A 250 6.51 14.28 12.47
CA PRO A 250 6.68 14.71 13.86
C PRO A 250 5.61 14.09 14.77
N CYS A 251 6.01 13.53 15.89
CA CYS A 251 5.12 12.88 16.82
C CYS A 251 5.54 13.02 18.28
N ARG A 252 4.58 12.85 19.17
CA ARG A 252 4.82 12.66 20.61
C ARG A 252 4.31 11.29 21.05
N VAL A 253 4.90 10.78 22.11
CA VAL A 253 4.56 9.50 22.74
C VAL A 253 4.19 9.76 24.19
N GLU A 254 3.08 9.19 24.61
CA GLU A 254 2.53 9.34 25.96
C GLU A 254 2.15 7.96 26.51
N ALA A 255 2.30 7.75 27.81
CA ALA A 255 1.78 6.55 28.48
C ALA A 255 0.24 6.54 28.41
N VAL A 256 -0.37 5.35 28.28
CA VAL A 256 -1.82 5.14 28.29
C VAL A 256 -2.25 4.66 29.66
#